data_bec9f7c80f0131d747d1d678336f0322
#
_entry.id   bec9f7c80f0131d747d1d678336f0322
#
_cell.length_a   1.000
_cell.length_b   1.000
_cell.length_c   1.000
_cell.angle_alpha   90.00
_cell.angle_beta   90.00
_cell.angle_gamma   90.00
#
_symmetry.space_group_name_H-M   'P 1'
#
loop_
_entity.id
_entity.type
_entity.pdbx_description
1 polymer ?
#
loop_
_entity_poly.entity_id
_entity_poly.type
_entity_poly.pdbx_seq_one_letter_code
_entity_poly.pdbx_strand_id
1 'polypeptide(L)'
;MENVNTYSKKERNMFLTGMFGQNMIYNVVTVGLYYYFQNVICLPAIAFGWIFAIARIWDAINDPMMGSIVDKTRTKWGKCRPYLIFSPIVICVITIAAFFNGNYANAKANGNKTAMIFIVAWAAISYVLWGMSYTVGDIPLWGIISRITESEKDRSSLISLSRIIASIGAGLVVISIVAVSQSLNSAFGLDTNAQKGFIVAAIIITIIGSALFECAGTGTKERVPNGSETKTMKESFALMWKCKPFRRILISGLLRAPLQLMMNIAMTLLTYYYCKGNLTYAFTKLDIFIIVLILAGGLFIGQFVSMAISPALMKKYETKKVYNLFSGLSAVAFVLLFVVYLIAPTDLSKIGFVVIDGILFFGTGMGFGGVNVCQSVMISDCIDYEEYHNGYRPDGIFFSGQSFITKFSAGISSLFQAMFLTQ
;
A
#
# COMPACT_ATOMS: atom_id res chain seq x y z
N MET A 1 19.33 -26.55 21.55
CA MET A 1 18.53 -25.52 20.86
C MET A 1 19.15 -24.21 21.29
N GLU A 2 19.86 -23.52 20.40
CA GLU A 2 20.34 -22.18 20.69
C GLU A 2 19.15 -21.29 21.03
N ASN A 3 19.27 -20.50 22.10
CA ASN A 3 18.27 -19.51 22.49
C ASN A 3 18.26 -18.40 21.43
N VAL A 4 17.50 -18.62 20.36
CA VAL A 4 17.34 -17.61 19.31
C VAL A 4 16.61 -16.40 19.89
N ASN A 5 17.22 -15.23 19.80
CA ASN A 5 16.67 -13.98 20.32
C ASN A 5 15.51 -13.52 19.45
N THR A 6 14.28 -13.64 19.96
CA THR A 6 13.04 -13.35 19.22
C THR A 6 12.06 -12.52 20.04
N TYR A 7 11.01 -12.02 19.38
CA TYR A 7 10.00 -11.17 19.99
C TYR A 7 9.01 -11.92 20.89
N SER A 8 8.46 -11.22 21.86
CA SER A 8 7.34 -11.70 22.68
C SER A 8 6.00 -11.56 21.93
N LYS A 9 4.97 -12.29 22.41
CA LYS A 9 3.59 -12.15 21.88
C LYS A 9 3.08 -10.71 21.98
N LYS A 10 3.43 -9.98 23.04
CA LYS A 10 3.06 -8.57 23.24
C LYS A 10 3.70 -7.69 22.18
N GLU A 11 5.00 -7.83 21.95
CA GLU A 11 5.72 -7.04 20.92
C GLU A 11 5.17 -7.29 19.52
N ARG A 12 4.91 -8.57 19.19
CA ARG A 12 4.26 -8.92 17.92
C ARG A 12 2.92 -8.21 17.76
N ASN A 13 2.06 -8.28 18.77
CA ASN A 13 0.74 -7.65 18.69
C ASN A 13 0.84 -6.12 18.58
N MET A 14 1.73 -5.48 19.35
CA MET A 14 1.99 -4.04 19.25
C MET A 14 2.47 -3.65 17.85
N PHE A 15 3.40 -4.42 17.27
CA PHE A 15 3.87 -4.21 15.91
C PHE A 15 2.74 -4.35 14.87
N LEU A 16 1.93 -5.41 14.98
CA LEU A 16 0.79 -5.63 14.08
C LEU A 16 -0.27 -4.53 14.20
N THR A 17 -0.52 -4.04 15.41
CA THR A 17 -1.39 -2.87 15.63
C THR A 17 -0.84 -1.64 14.92
N GLY A 18 0.49 -1.43 14.96
CA GLY A 18 1.15 -0.36 14.23
C GLY A 18 1.00 -0.50 12.70
N MET A 19 1.14 -1.71 12.17
CA MET A 19 0.93 -2.00 10.75
C MET A 19 -0.52 -1.72 10.32
N PHE A 20 -1.49 -2.04 11.16
CA PHE A 20 -2.89 -1.73 10.92
C PHE A 20 -3.12 -0.22 10.84
N GLY A 21 -2.64 0.54 11.82
CA GLY A 21 -2.79 2.00 11.87
C GLY A 21 -2.11 2.71 10.70
N GLN A 22 -0.88 2.32 10.38
CA GLN A 22 -0.13 2.87 9.24
C GLN A 22 -0.88 2.67 7.92
N ASN A 23 -1.46 1.48 7.69
CA ASN A 23 -2.24 1.22 6.48
C ASN A 23 -3.59 1.92 6.46
N MET A 24 -4.19 2.20 7.62
CA MET A 24 -5.35 3.10 7.70
C MET A 24 -4.99 4.49 7.15
N ILE A 25 -3.91 5.12 7.65
CA ILE A 25 -3.48 6.45 7.21
C ILE A 25 -3.14 6.44 5.71
N TYR A 26 -2.43 5.43 5.23
CA TYR A 26 -2.11 5.28 3.81
C TYR A 26 -3.36 5.34 2.94
N ASN A 27 -4.43 4.63 3.33
CA ASN A 27 -5.65 4.57 2.55
C ASN A 27 -6.56 5.79 2.73
N VAL A 28 -6.46 6.52 3.83
CA VAL A 28 -7.08 7.85 3.95
C VAL A 28 -6.60 8.77 2.83
N VAL A 29 -5.33 8.69 2.45
CA VAL A 29 -4.78 9.54 1.38
C VAL A 29 -4.95 8.90 0.00
N THR A 30 -4.57 7.65 -0.17
CA THR A 30 -4.59 7.02 -1.51
C THR A 30 -6.00 6.79 -2.05
N VAL A 31 -6.99 6.63 -1.19
CA VAL A 31 -8.40 6.47 -1.56
C VAL A 31 -9.22 7.69 -1.16
N GLY A 32 -9.13 8.11 0.10
CA GLY A 32 -9.96 9.19 0.62
C GLY A 32 -9.60 10.56 0.02
N LEU A 33 -8.32 10.95 0.03
CA LEU A 33 -7.88 12.23 -0.55
C LEU A 33 -8.02 12.23 -2.07
N TYR A 34 -7.80 11.06 -2.73
CA TYR A 34 -8.06 10.90 -4.15
C TYR A 34 -9.52 11.21 -4.48
N TYR A 35 -10.47 10.58 -3.77
CA TYR A 35 -11.90 10.83 -3.94
C TYR A 35 -12.27 12.28 -3.63
N TYR A 36 -11.71 12.84 -2.55
CA TYR A 36 -11.91 14.22 -2.13
C TYR A 36 -11.50 15.20 -3.22
N PHE A 37 -10.32 15.04 -3.80
CA PHE A 37 -9.84 15.93 -4.87
C PHE A 37 -10.70 15.86 -6.13
N GLN A 38 -11.13 14.67 -6.53
CA GLN A 38 -11.90 14.50 -7.77
C GLN A 38 -13.39 14.84 -7.61
N ASN A 39 -14.02 14.36 -6.53
CA ASN A 39 -15.48 14.35 -6.43
C ASN A 39 -16.03 15.41 -5.46
N VAL A 40 -15.23 15.88 -4.50
CA VAL A 40 -15.69 16.83 -3.48
C VAL A 40 -15.27 18.26 -3.83
N ILE A 41 -13.98 18.49 -4.07
CA ILE A 41 -13.49 19.83 -4.47
C ILE A 41 -13.37 20.00 -5.98
N CYS A 42 -13.57 18.94 -6.76
CA CYS A 42 -13.64 18.92 -8.22
C CYS A 42 -12.40 19.53 -8.90
N LEU A 43 -11.19 19.08 -8.51
CA LEU A 43 -9.96 19.48 -9.18
C LEU A 43 -9.97 19.01 -10.65
N PRO A 44 -9.40 19.80 -11.58
CA PRO A 44 -9.26 19.39 -12.98
C PRO A 44 -8.45 18.09 -13.09
N ALA A 45 -8.94 17.12 -13.87
CA ALA A 45 -8.28 15.83 -14.06
C ALA A 45 -6.83 15.94 -14.52
N ILE A 46 -6.53 16.92 -15.38
CA ILE A 46 -5.16 17.20 -15.85
C ILE A 46 -4.26 17.64 -14.69
N ALA A 47 -4.71 18.59 -13.85
CA ALA A 47 -3.94 19.05 -12.69
C ALA A 47 -3.67 17.91 -11.72
N PHE A 48 -4.70 17.10 -11.45
CA PHE A 48 -4.61 15.91 -10.62
C PHE A 48 -3.61 14.89 -11.18
N GLY A 49 -3.68 14.59 -12.48
CA GLY A 49 -2.75 13.68 -13.13
C GLY A 49 -1.28 14.13 -12.99
N TRP A 50 -1.00 15.41 -13.16
CA TRP A 50 0.35 15.95 -12.97
C TRP A 50 0.81 15.90 -11.51
N ILE A 51 -0.05 16.19 -10.55
CA ILE A 51 0.28 16.07 -9.11
C ILE A 51 0.76 14.65 -8.79
N PHE A 52 0.00 13.65 -9.25
CA PHE A 52 0.37 12.24 -9.02
C PHE A 52 1.66 11.84 -9.75
N ALA A 53 1.84 12.26 -11.00
CA ALA A 53 3.04 11.92 -11.77
C ALA A 53 4.30 12.53 -11.12
N ILE A 54 4.27 13.80 -10.74
CA ILE A 54 5.40 14.47 -10.06
C ILE A 54 5.70 13.79 -8.72
N ALA A 55 4.67 13.46 -7.93
CA ALA A 55 4.85 12.76 -6.66
C ALA A 55 5.51 11.38 -6.85
N ARG A 56 5.16 10.62 -7.89
CA ARG A 56 5.80 9.32 -8.17
C ARG A 56 7.27 9.45 -8.59
N ILE A 57 7.61 10.47 -9.37
CA ILE A 57 9.01 10.77 -9.70
C ILE A 57 9.79 11.14 -8.42
N TRP A 58 9.18 11.94 -7.56
CA TRP A 58 9.78 12.32 -6.28
C TRP A 58 9.98 11.10 -5.37
N ASP A 59 9.00 10.21 -5.24
CA ASP A 59 9.09 8.99 -4.46
C ASP A 59 10.28 8.12 -4.88
N ALA A 60 10.56 8.04 -6.19
CA ALA A 60 11.69 7.26 -6.72
C ALA A 60 13.06 7.73 -6.18
N ILE A 61 13.17 9.00 -5.80
CA ILE A 61 14.38 9.60 -5.21
C ILE A 61 14.29 9.58 -3.69
N ASN A 62 13.15 9.98 -3.14
CA ASN A 62 12.93 10.14 -1.70
C ASN A 62 13.04 8.82 -0.93
N ASP A 63 12.50 7.72 -1.48
CA ASP A 63 12.49 6.43 -0.78
C ASP A 63 13.92 5.89 -0.52
N PRO A 64 14.82 5.78 -1.52
CA PRO A 64 16.19 5.38 -1.27
C PRO A 64 17.00 6.38 -0.41
N MET A 65 16.70 7.68 -0.52
CA MET A 65 17.32 8.68 0.38
C MET A 65 16.97 8.37 1.83
N MET A 66 15.69 8.18 2.13
CA MET A 66 15.24 7.85 3.50
C MET A 66 15.80 6.51 3.96
N GLY A 67 15.84 5.50 3.10
CA GLY A 67 16.48 4.22 3.40
C GLY A 67 17.94 4.37 3.82
N SER A 68 18.71 5.20 3.10
CA SER A 68 20.09 5.51 3.43
C SER A 68 20.24 6.29 4.76
N ILE A 69 19.29 7.20 5.06
CA ILE A 69 19.27 7.94 6.32
C ILE A 69 19.03 6.99 7.50
N VAL A 70 18.03 6.09 7.36
CA VAL A 70 17.73 5.07 8.37
C VAL A 70 18.95 4.18 8.60
N ASP A 71 19.63 3.75 7.54
CA ASP A 71 20.81 2.89 7.65
C ASP A 71 22.00 3.55 8.35
N LYS A 72 22.10 4.87 8.31
CA LYS A 72 23.12 5.65 9.03
C LYS A 72 22.76 5.96 10.48
N THR A 73 21.51 5.84 10.82
CA THR A 73 21.03 6.23 12.15
C THR A 73 21.57 5.31 13.22
N ARG A 74 22.11 5.91 14.29
CA ARG A 74 22.66 5.24 15.47
C ARG A 74 22.15 5.95 16.71
N THR A 75 21.09 5.43 17.32
CA THR A 75 20.52 5.98 18.55
C THR A 75 20.45 4.94 19.65
N LYS A 76 20.23 5.39 20.89
CA LYS A 76 20.00 4.52 22.06
C LYS A 76 18.74 3.65 21.90
N TRP A 77 17.80 4.05 21.05
CA TRP A 77 16.55 3.32 20.80
C TRP A 77 16.64 2.35 19.63
N GLY A 78 17.73 2.38 18.89
CA GLY A 78 17.95 1.61 17.67
C GLY A 78 18.03 2.49 16.43
N LYS A 79 17.86 1.88 15.27
CA LYS A 79 18.00 2.45 13.93
C LYS A 79 16.64 2.91 13.37
N CYS A 80 15.62 2.07 13.52
CA CYS A 80 14.28 2.27 12.96
C CYS A 80 13.31 2.91 13.97
N ARG A 81 13.39 2.52 15.26
CA ARG A 81 12.45 2.95 16.30
C ARG A 81 12.29 4.46 16.47
N PRO A 82 13.33 5.31 16.41
CA PRO A 82 13.14 6.75 16.52
C PRO A 82 12.15 7.30 15.50
N TYR A 83 12.25 6.81 14.27
CA TYR A 83 11.35 7.22 13.20
C TYR A 83 9.92 6.75 13.47
N LEU A 84 9.73 5.52 13.96
CA LEU A 84 8.41 4.95 14.27
C LEU A 84 7.71 5.65 15.44
N ILE A 85 8.48 6.31 16.32
CA ILE A 85 7.93 7.07 17.45
C ILE A 85 7.54 8.49 17.01
N PHE A 86 8.32 9.14 16.17
CA PHE A 86 8.05 10.55 15.83
C PHE A 86 7.27 10.74 14.54
N SER A 87 7.43 9.85 13.55
CA SER A 87 6.77 10.02 12.25
C SER A 87 5.23 9.96 12.30
N PRO A 88 4.56 9.14 13.14
CA PRO A 88 3.10 9.09 13.14
C PRO A 88 2.44 10.44 13.42
N ILE A 89 3.04 11.25 14.30
CA ILE A 89 2.54 12.59 14.64
C ILE A 89 2.68 13.52 13.43
N VAL A 90 3.85 13.53 12.79
CA VAL A 90 4.11 14.38 11.61
C VAL A 90 3.20 13.98 10.45
N ILE A 91 3.07 12.68 10.18
CA ILE A 91 2.19 12.14 9.14
C ILE A 91 0.74 12.53 9.43
N CYS A 92 0.30 12.45 10.70
CA CYS A 92 -1.04 12.86 11.12
C CYS A 92 -1.33 14.32 10.75
N VAL A 93 -0.45 15.22 11.16
CA VAL A 93 -0.62 16.68 10.93
C VAL A 93 -0.67 16.97 9.42
N ILE A 94 0.25 16.41 8.62
CA ILE A 94 0.31 16.65 7.18
C ILE A 94 -0.88 16.02 6.48
N THR A 95 -1.32 14.82 6.89
CA THR A 95 -2.52 14.17 6.34
C THR A 95 -3.74 15.04 6.56
N ILE A 96 -3.95 15.52 7.76
CA ILE A 96 -5.08 16.41 8.09
C ILE A 96 -4.97 17.70 7.28
N ALA A 97 -3.80 18.33 7.21
CA ALA A 97 -3.58 19.56 6.45
C ALA A 97 -3.91 19.42 4.96
N ALA A 98 -3.70 18.23 4.36
CA ALA A 98 -4.02 17.99 2.95
C ALA A 98 -5.52 18.07 2.64
N PHE A 99 -6.40 17.80 3.62
CA PHE A 99 -7.84 17.95 3.47
C PHE A 99 -8.35 19.39 3.70
N PHE A 100 -7.56 20.26 4.34
CA PHE A 100 -7.89 21.67 4.46
C PHE A 100 -7.56 22.41 3.17
N ASN A 101 -8.41 22.24 2.16
CA ASN A 101 -8.26 22.87 0.85
C ASN A 101 -9.57 23.60 0.47
N GLY A 102 -9.44 24.62 -0.41
CA GLY A 102 -10.59 25.32 -0.96
C GLY A 102 -11.38 24.44 -1.95
N ASN A 103 -12.63 24.82 -2.20
CA ASN A 103 -13.44 24.16 -3.22
C ASN A 103 -13.17 24.77 -4.62
N TYR A 104 -12.59 23.97 -5.50
CA TYR A 104 -12.20 24.43 -6.85
C TYR A 104 -13.42 24.77 -7.72
N ALA A 105 -14.51 23.98 -7.61
CA ALA A 105 -15.72 24.24 -8.39
C ALA A 105 -16.34 25.60 -8.02
N ASN A 106 -16.38 25.95 -6.73
CA ASN A 106 -16.87 27.24 -6.25
C ASN A 106 -15.95 28.38 -6.71
N ALA A 107 -14.63 28.22 -6.62
CA ALA A 107 -13.68 29.21 -7.10
C ALA A 107 -13.81 29.46 -8.62
N LYS A 108 -14.06 28.41 -9.38
CA LYS A 108 -14.31 28.47 -10.83
C LYS A 108 -15.64 29.18 -11.15
N ALA A 109 -16.72 28.84 -10.44
CA ALA A 109 -18.03 29.46 -10.61
C ALA A 109 -17.97 30.98 -10.34
N ASN A 110 -17.18 31.41 -9.36
CA ASN A 110 -16.97 32.81 -8.99
C ASN A 110 -15.91 33.53 -9.87
N GLY A 111 -15.34 32.87 -10.86
CA GLY A 111 -14.29 33.43 -11.74
C GLY A 111 -12.98 33.80 -11.04
N ASN A 112 -12.76 33.31 -9.81
CA ASN A 112 -11.58 33.65 -9.00
C ASN A 112 -10.36 32.82 -9.38
N LYS A 113 -9.61 33.27 -10.39
CA LYS A 113 -8.41 32.59 -10.91
C LYS A 113 -7.33 32.41 -9.84
N THR A 114 -7.14 33.39 -8.97
CA THR A 114 -6.14 33.32 -7.88
C THR A 114 -6.45 32.18 -6.93
N ALA A 115 -7.71 32.07 -6.49
CA ALA A 115 -8.14 30.97 -5.61
C ALA A 115 -7.96 29.62 -6.29
N MET A 116 -8.28 29.50 -7.59
CA MET A 116 -8.07 28.24 -8.34
C MET A 116 -6.60 27.81 -8.33
N ILE A 117 -5.67 28.75 -8.57
CA ILE A 117 -4.22 28.47 -8.54
C ILE A 117 -3.78 28.03 -7.13
N PHE A 118 -4.21 28.73 -6.08
CA PHE A 118 -3.87 28.38 -4.71
C PHE A 118 -4.39 26.98 -4.31
N ILE A 119 -5.61 26.61 -4.72
CA ILE A 119 -6.19 25.31 -4.43
C ILE A 119 -5.37 24.19 -5.08
N VAL A 120 -4.99 24.34 -6.36
CA VAL A 120 -4.18 23.36 -7.07
C VAL A 120 -2.76 23.30 -6.49
N ALA A 121 -2.15 24.43 -6.19
CA ALA A 121 -0.81 24.50 -5.59
C ALA A 121 -0.78 23.83 -4.20
N TRP A 122 -1.78 24.12 -3.36
CA TRP A 122 -1.89 23.48 -2.03
C TRP A 122 -2.10 21.97 -2.13
N ALA A 123 -2.95 21.50 -3.05
CA ALA A 123 -3.14 20.09 -3.30
C ALA A 123 -1.81 19.41 -3.71
N ALA A 124 -1.03 20.05 -4.58
CA ALA A 124 0.26 19.52 -5.01
C ALA A 124 1.28 19.48 -3.86
N ILE A 125 1.45 20.59 -3.16
CA ILE A 125 2.41 20.73 -2.06
C ILE A 125 2.06 19.76 -0.93
N SER A 126 0.81 19.71 -0.50
CA SER A 126 0.37 18.85 0.60
C SER A 126 0.52 17.37 0.27
N TYR A 127 0.24 16.97 -0.97
CA TYR A 127 0.40 15.59 -1.42
C TYR A 127 1.87 15.15 -1.46
N VAL A 128 2.76 16.00 -1.97
CA VAL A 128 4.21 15.72 -2.00
C VAL A 128 4.78 15.68 -0.57
N LEU A 129 4.43 16.66 0.28
CA LEU A 129 4.85 16.67 1.69
C LEU A 129 4.35 15.43 2.43
N TRP A 130 3.13 15.00 2.14
CA TRP A 130 2.59 13.77 2.70
C TRP A 130 3.43 12.56 2.27
N GLY A 131 3.75 12.41 0.99
CA GLY A 131 4.60 11.33 0.49
C GLY A 131 5.95 11.29 1.18
N MET A 132 6.59 12.47 1.36
CA MET A 132 7.86 12.59 2.08
C MET A 132 7.74 12.12 3.55
N SER A 133 6.75 12.65 4.27
CA SER A 133 6.56 12.31 5.69
C SER A 133 6.16 10.85 5.88
N TYR A 134 5.32 10.31 4.97
CA TYR A 134 4.91 8.91 5.00
C TYR A 134 6.12 7.97 4.82
N THR A 135 7.01 8.27 3.89
CA THR A 135 8.24 7.49 3.66
C THR A 135 9.13 7.42 4.90
N VAL A 136 9.16 8.49 5.73
CA VAL A 136 9.90 8.52 7.00
C VAL A 136 9.41 7.48 8.00
N GLY A 137 8.12 7.13 7.96
CA GLY A 137 7.55 6.06 8.79
C GLY A 137 7.54 4.68 8.12
N ASP A 138 7.20 4.63 6.83
CA ASP A 138 6.99 3.36 6.10
C ASP A 138 8.28 2.53 5.97
N ILE A 139 9.38 3.14 5.55
CA ILE A 139 10.65 2.42 5.36
C ILE A 139 11.18 1.81 6.67
N PRO A 140 11.26 2.55 7.79
CA PRO A 140 11.65 1.96 9.06
C PRO A 140 10.67 0.91 9.58
N LEU A 141 9.37 1.02 9.29
CA LEU A 141 8.36 0.05 9.70
C LEU A 141 8.57 -1.33 9.06
N TRP A 142 8.92 -1.35 7.78
CA TRP A 142 9.29 -2.59 7.11
C TRP A 142 10.71 -3.03 7.48
N GLY A 143 11.64 -2.11 7.60
CA GLY A 143 13.04 -2.38 7.95
C GLY A 143 13.20 -2.98 9.35
N ILE A 144 12.36 -2.60 10.32
CA ILE A 144 12.47 -3.11 11.69
C ILE A 144 12.18 -4.62 11.79
N ILE A 145 11.43 -5.22 10.84
CA ILE A 145 11.11 -6.64 10.87
C ILE A 145 12.39 -7.50 10.87
N SER A 146 13.38 -7.12 10.07
CA SER A 146 14.68 -7.80 10.00
C SER A 146 15.53 -7.59 11.27
N ARG A 147 15.10 -6.71 12.17
CA ARG A 147 15.82 -6.33 13.40
C ARG A 147 15.16 -6.79 14.68
N ILE A 148 13.87 -7.14 14.63
CA ILE A 148 13.11 -7.61 15.80
C ILE A 148 13.51 -9.03 16.20
N THR A 149 13.88 -9.88 15.24
CA THR A 149 14.18 -11.30 15.44
C THR A 149 15.31 -11.80 14.55
N GLU A 150 16.13 -12.68 15.12
CA GLU A 150 17.17 -13.45 14.41
C GLU A 150 16.61 -14.72 13.74
N SER A 151 15.40 -15.15 14.13
CA SER A 151 14.74 -16.34 13.58
C SER A 151 14.11 -16.06 12.22
N GLU A 152 14.59 -16.74 11.17
CA GLU A 152 13.99 -16.69 9.83
C GLU A 152 12.51 -17.12 9.82
N LYS A 153 12.19 -18.16 10.62
CA LYS A 153 10.81 -18.65 10.76
C LYS A 153 9.89 -17.59 11.35
N ASP A 154 10.33 -16.93 12.42
CA ASP A 154 9.52 -15.91 13.10
C ASP A 154 9.42 -14.67 12.23
N ARG A 155 10.49 -14.30 11.51
CA ARG A 155 10.52 -13.20 10.56
C ARG A 155 9.53 -13.41 9.40
N SER A 156 9.52 -14.57 8.76
CA SER A 156 8.58 -14.88 7.67
C SER A 156 7.13 -14.91 8.15
N SER A 157 6.88 -15.44 9.36
CA SER A 157 5.56 -15.42 10.00
C SER A 157 5.11 -13.99 10.32
N LEU A 158 6.01 -13.13 10.84
CA LEU A 158 5.71 -11.74 11.16
C LEU A 158 5.41 -10.94 9.89
N ILE A 159 6.16 -11.14 8.80
CA ILE A 159 5.90 -10.51 7.49
C ILE A 159 4.52 -10.90 6.97
N SER A 160 4.17 -12.19 7.01
CA SER A 160 2.87 -12.68 6.57
C SER A 160 1.72 -12.06 7.37
N LEU A 161 1.80 -12.11 8.71
CA LEU A 161 0.79 -11.51 9.58
C LEU A 161 0.70 -9.99 9.36
N SER A 162 1.82 -9.31 9.15
CA SER A 162 1.86 -7.87 8.87
C SER A 162 1.11 -7.54 7.59
N ARG A 163 1.29 -8.33 6.53
CA ARG A 163 0.56 -8.14 5.26
C ARG A 163 -0.94 -8.35 5.43
N ILE A 164 -1.36 -9.37 6.18
CA ILE A 164 -2.78 -9.64 6.46
C ILE A 164 -3.39 -8.46 7.23
N ILE A 165 -2.78 -8.08 8.35
CA ILE A 165 -3.29 -7.00 9.22
C ILE A 165 -3.29 -5.64 8.51
N ALA A 166 -2.24 -5.35 7.72
CA ALA A 166 -2.17 -4.17 6.86
C ALA A 166 -3.33 -4.12 5.85
N SER A 167 -3.64 -5.26 5.21
CA SER A 167 -4.75 -5.35 4.26
C SER A 167 -6.12 -5.18 4.93
N ILE A 168 -6.28 -5.64 6.17
CA ILE A 168 -7.52 -5.42 6.94
C ILE A 168 -7.66 -3.92 7.28
N GLY A 169 -6.59 -3.25 7.74
CA GLY A 169 -6.59 -1.82 8.01
C GLY A 169 -6.90 -0.99 6.77
N ALA A 170 -6.30 -1.36 5.63
CA ALA A 170 -6.58 -0.74 4.34
C ALA A 170 -8.06 -0.91 3.93
N GLY A 171 -8.56 -2.14 3.97
CA GLY A 171 -9.93 -2.47 3.59
C GLY A 171 -10.98 -1.74 4.42
N LEU A 172 -10.75 -1.61 5.72
CA LEU A 172 -11.63 -0.86 6.61
C LEU A 172 -11.80 0.58 6.13
N VAL A 173 -10.71 1.27 5.80
CA VAL A 173 -10.77 2.68 5.34
C VAL A 173 -11.39 2.77 3.94
N VAL A 174 -11.00 1.88 3.01
CA VAL A 174 -11.54 1.87 1.65
C VAL A 174 -13.06 1.76 1.64
N ILE A 175 -13.61 0.90 2.50
CA ILE A 175 -15.07 0.68 2.59
C ILE A 175 -15.77 1.83 3.34
N SER A 176 -15.14 2.36 4.38
CA SER A 176 -15.83 3.23 5.34
C SER A 176 -15.67 4.74 5.06
N ILE A 177 -14.58 5.19 4.45
CA ILE A 177 -14.25 6.63 4.43
C ILE A 177 -15.31 7.48 3.73
N VAL A 178 -15.85 7.03 2.60
CA VAL A 178 -16.90 7.74 1.86
C VAL A 178 -18.23 7.66 2.63
N ALA A 179 -18.60 6.48 3.10
CA ALA A 179 -19.85 6.28 3.84
C ALA A 179 -19.88 7.07 5.15
N VAL A 180 -18.78 7.03 5.91
CA VAL A 180 -18.65 7.81 7.16
C VAL A 180 -18.70 9.31 6.88
N SER A 181 -18.03 9.80 5.84
CA SER A 181 -18.05 11.22 5.48
C SER A 181 -19.47 11.71 5.12
N GLN A 182 -20.22 10.91 4.37
CA GLN A 182 -21.61 11.23 4.00
C GLN A 182 -22.53 11.18 5.21
N SER A 183 -22.38 10.19 6.09
CA SER A 183 -23.17 10.05 7.32
C SER A 183 -22.91 11.22 8.27
N LEU A 184 -21.65 11.63 8.45
CA LEU A 184 -21.29 12.79 9.26
C LEU A 184 -21.86 14.08 8.67
N ASN A 185 -21.81 14.24 7.35
CA ASN A 185 -22.36 15.40 6.69
C ASN A 185 -23.89 15.51 6.89
N SER A 186 -24.60 14.39 6.78
CA SER A 186 -26.05 14.32 6.99
C SER A 186 -26.42 14.53 8.46
N ALA A 187 -25.71 13.89 9.39
CA ALA A 187 -26.02 13.95 10.83
C ALA A 187 -25.79 15.35 11.43
N PHE A 188 -24.80 16.07 10.94
CA PHE A 188 -24.45 17.39 11.46
C PHE A 188 -24.92 18.55 10.58
N GLY A 189 -25.58 18.27 9.44
CA GLY A 189 -26.06 19.31 8.52
C GLY A 189 -24.93 20.21 7.98
N LEU A 190 -23.73 19.64 7.77
CA LEU A 190 -22.51 20.42 7.67
C LEU A 190 -22.34 21.14 6.32
N ASP A 191 -22.75 20.54 5.20
CA ASP A 191 -22.57 21.15 3.88
C ASP A 191 -23.30 20.39 2.77
N THR A 192 -23.78 21.11 1.76
CA THR A 192 -24.35 20.52 0.54
C THR A 192 -23.30 19.79 -0.32
N ASN A 193 -22.03 20.18 -0.24
CA ASN A 193 -20.93 19.63 -1.04
C ASN A 193 -20.14 18.48 -0.35
N ALA A 194 -20.61 17.99 0.78
CA ALA A 194 -19.94 16.92 1.57
C ALA A 194 -18.49 17.23 2.03
N GLN A 195 -17.97 18.42 1.79
CA GLN A 195 -16.57 18.78 2.06
C GLN A 195 -16.24 18.71 3.55
N LYS A 196 -17.07 19.30 4.40
CA LYS A 196 -16.85 19.31 5.86
C LYS A 196 -16.92 17.89 6.44
N GLY A 197 -17.90 17.08 6.01
CA GLY A 197 -18.01 15.68 6.44
C GLY A 197 -16.77 14.87 6.09
N PHE A 198 -16.18 15.11 4.92
CA PHE A 198 -14.93 14.47 4.53
C PHE A 198 -13.74 14.88 5.40
N ILE A 199 -13.60 16.17 5.69
CA ILE A 199 -12.55 16.68 6.58
C ILE A 199 -12.67 16.05 7.98
N VAL A 200 -13.87 16.01 8.55
CA VAL A 200 -14.09 15.41 9.87
C VAL A 200 -13.80 13.91 9.86
N ALA A 201 -14.26 13.16 8.85
CA ALA A 201 -13.97 11.74 8.70
C ALA A 201 -12.46 11.49 8.59
N ALA A 202 -11.77 12.27 7.76
CA ALA A 202 -10.31 12.17 7.59
C ALA A 202 -9.58 12.46 8.90
N ILE A 203 -9.97 13.47 9.65
CA ILE A 203 -9.39 13.81 10.98
C ILE A 203 -9.52 12.62 11.92
N ILE A 204 -10.74 12.10 12.10
CA ILE A 204 -11.02 11.00 13.05
C ILE A 204 -10.20 9.76 12.68
N ILE A 205 -10.26 9.32 11.42
CA ILE A 205 -9.58 8.10 10.96
C ILE A 205 -8.06 8.27 11.04
N THR A 206 -7.54 9.46 10.69
CA THR A 206 -6.09 9.74 10.75
C THR A 206 -5.57 9.76 12.18
N ILE A 207 -6.28 10.37 13.12
CA ILE A 207 -5.89 10.39 14.55
C ILE A 207 -5.87 8.97 15.10
N ILE A 208 -6.92 8.17 14.85
CA ILE A 208 -6.98 6.77 15.29
C ILE A 208 -5.83 5.98 14.64
N GLY A 209 -5.64 6.10 13.33
CA GLY A 209 -4.59 5.41 12.61
C GLY A 209 -3.19 5.77 13.13
N SER A 210 -2.94 7.05 13.45
CA SER A 210 -1.66 7.51 13.98
C SER A 210 -1.39 7.01 15.39
N ALA A 211 -2.41 7.02 16.25
CA ALA A 211 -2.30 6.46 17.60
C ALA A 211 -2.01 4.94 17.58
N LEU A 212 -2.62 4.22 16.65
CA LEU A 212 -2.34 2.79 16.45
C LEU A 212 -0.94 2.60 15.84
N PHE A 213 -0.50 3.45 14.91
CA PHE A 213 0.83 3.37 14.31
C PHE A 213 1.94 3.57 15.35
N GLU A 214 1.74 4.45 16.32
CA GLU A 214 2.67 4.70 17.43
C GLU A 214 3.02 3.41 18.20
N CYS A 215 2.10 2.45 18.26
CA CYS A 215 2.33 1.15 18.91
C CYS A 215 3.53 0.39 18.32
N ALA A 216 3.82 0.55 17.02
CA ALA A 216 4.99 -0.09 16.41
C ALA A 216 6.30 0.44 16.98
N GLY A 217 6.42 1.76 17.18
CA GLY A 217 7.64 2.37 17.71
C GLY A 217 7.84 2.11 19.21
N THR A 218 6.76 2.26 19.99
CA THR A 218 6.81 2.12 21.44
C THR A 218 6.86 0.68 21.92
N GLY A 219 6.19 -0.24 21.17
CA GLY A 219 6.01 -1.62 21.58
C GLY A 219 7.07 -2.60 21.11
N THR A 220 8.00 -2.22 20.24
CA THR A 220 9.01 -3.12 19.67
C THR A 220 10.42 -2.83 20.20
N LYS A 221 11.30 -3.84 20.09
CA LYS A 221 12.72 -3.71 20.41
C LYS A 221 13.57 -4.24 19.27
N GLU A 222 14.60 -3.49 18.89
CA GLU A 222 15.61 -3.96 17.96
C GLU A 222 16.60 -4.86 18.71
N ARG A 223 16.78 -6.10 18.23
CA ARG A 223 17.66 -7.10 18.85
C ARG A 223 18.89 -7.40 18.01
N VAL A 224 18.74 -7.34 16.70
CA VAL A 224 19.86 -7.58 15.79
C VAL A 224 20.81 -6.38 15.85
N PRO A 225 22.10 -6.57 16.15
CA PRO A 225 23.05 -5.49 16.29
C PRO A 225 23.26 -4.72 14.97
N ASN A 226 23.66 -3.47 15.08
CA ASN A 226 24.03 -2.67 13.92
C ASN A 226 25.32 -3.20 13.31
N GLY A 227 25.39 -3.34 11.99
CA GLY A 227 26.66 -3.58 11.28
C GLY A 227 27.68 -2.47 11.55
N SER A 228 28.96 -2.80 11.47
CA SER A 228 30.07 -1.92 11.84
C SER A 228 30.27 -0.75 10.87
N GLU A 229 29.86 -0.89 9.61
CA GLU A 229 30.12 0.09 8.57
C GLU A 229 28.92 1.00 8.27
N THR A 230 29.21 2.25 7.91
CA THR A 230 28.22 3.20 7.36
C THR A 230 28.64 3.55 5.94
N LYS A 231 27.71 3.46 4.99
CA LYS A 231 27.96 3.81 3.58
C LYS A 231 27.40 5.19 3.26
N THR A 232 28.04 5.87 2.31
CA THR A 232 27.50 7.12 1.77
C THR A 232 26.20 6.88 1.01
N MET A 233 25.39 7.92 0.77
CA MET A 233 24.15 7.78 -0.02
C MET A 233 24.44 7.20 -1.40
N LYS A 234 25.50 7.67 -2.07
CA LYS A 234 25.90 7.17 -3.40
C LYS A 234 26.26 5.69 -3.38
N GLU A 235 26.99 5.25 -2.36
CA GLU A 235 27.33 3.83 -2.18
C GLU A 235 26.10 2.97 -1.87
N SER A 236 25.17 3.49 -1.07
CA SER A 236 23.91 2.82 -0.75
C SER A 236 23.05 2.62 -2.00
N PHE A 237 22.93 3.65 -2.85
CA PHE A 237 22.27 3.50 -4.16
C PHE A 237 22.99 2.49 -5.08
N ALA A 238 24.33 2.57 -5.14
CA ALA A 238 25.13 1.64 -5.93
C ALA A 238 24.96 0.19 -5.43
N LEU A 239 24.76 -0.01 -4.12
CA LEU A 239 24.56 -1.32 -3.52
C LEU A 239 23.32 -2.02 -4.04
N MET A 240 22.21 -1.29 -4.26
CA MET A 240 20.98 -1.86 -4.83
C MET A 240 21.22 -2.57 -6.16
N TRP A 241 22.16 -2.08 -6.98
CA TRP A 241 22.52 -2.66 -8.27
C TRP A 241 23.69 -3.64 -8.20
N LYS A 242 24.62 -3.47 -7.26
CA LYS A 242 25.78 -4.35 -7.05
C LYS A 242 25.38 -5.68 -6.41
N CYS A 243 24.47 -5.66 -5.44
CA CYS A 243 23.95 -6.88 -4.82
C CYS A 243 23.12 -7.68 -5.82
N LYS A 244 23.70 -8.75 -6.37
CA LYS A 244 23.09 -9.58 -7.43
C LYS A 244 21.73 -10.16 -7.04
N PRO A 245 21.54 -10.75 -5.84
CA PRO A 245 20.24 -11.26 -5.42
C PRO A 245 19.18 -10.15 -5.37
N PHE A 246 19.50 -9.02 -4.74
CA PHE A 246 18.57 -7.89 -4.60
C PHE A 246 18.19 -7.28 -5.95
N ARG A 247 19.15 -7.07 -6.85
CA ARG A 247 18.90 -6.60 -8.22
C ARG A 247 17.91 -7.49 -8.97
N ARG A 248 18.03 -8.83 -8.84
CA ARG A 248 17.06 -9.76 -9.45
C ARG A 248 15.66 -9.60 -8.90
N ILE A 249 15.53 -9.35 -7.60
CA ILE A 249 14.22 -9.08 -6.95
C ILE A 249 13.64 -7.76 -7.47
N LEU A 250 14.46 -6.70 -7.57
CA LEU A 250 14.02 -5.41 -8.13
C LEU A 250 13.47 -5.57 -9.54
N ILE A 251 14.25 -6.18 -10.43
CA ILE A 251 13.85 -6.39 -11.84
C ILE A 251 12.58 -7.25 -11.92
N SER A 252 12.52 -8.35 -11.17
CA SER A 252 11.33 -9.21 -11.13
C SER A 252 10.11 -8.47 -10.62
N GLY A 253 10.27 -7.63 -9.59
CA GLY A 253 9.20 -6.80 -9.05
C GLY A 253 8.67 -5.77 -10.05
N LEU A 254 9.56 -5.11 -10.80
CA LEU A 254 9.19 -4.17 -11.86
C LEU A 254 8.46 -4.86 -13.03
N LEU A 255 8.96 -6.01 -13.48
CA LEU A 255 8.33 -6.80 -14.54
C LEU A 255 6.94 -7.34 -14.14
N ARG A 256 6.65 -7.37 -12.85
CA ARG A 256 5.35 -7.78 -12.32
C ARG A 256 4.32 -6.62 -12.22
N ALA A 257 4.68 -5.41 -12.60
CA ALA A 257 3.74 -4.28 -12.59
C ALA A 257 2.37 -4.59 -13.22
N PRO A 258 2.24 -5.42 -14.29
CA PRO A 258 0.94 -5.83 -14.83
C PRO A 258 0.00 -6.52 -13.82
N LEU A 259 0.51 -7.18 -12.79
CA LEU A 259 -0.35 -7.76 -11.74
C LEU A 259 -1.09 -6.70 -10.91
N GLN A 260 -0.49 -5.52 -10.72
CA GLN A 260 -1.17 -4.39 -10.09
C GLN A 260 -2.30 -3.85 -10.99
N LEU A 261 -2.12 -3.89 -12.31
CA LEU A 261 -3.15 -3.51 -13.27
C LEU A 261 -4.40 -4.38 -13.13
N MET A 262 -4.24 -5.68 -12.84
CA MET A 262 -5.38 -6.57 -12.59
C MET A 262 -6.27 -6.11 -11.44
N MET A 263 -5.66 -5.68 -10.34
CA MET A 263 -6.42 -5.16 -9.20
C MET A 263 -7.24 -3.92 -9.61
N ASN A 264 -6.64 -3.05 -10.41
CA ASN A 264 -7.31 -1.84 -10.91
C ASN A 264 -8.43 -2.19 -11.90
N ILE A 265 -8.21 -3.13 -12.82
CA ILE A 265 -9.23 -3.59 -13.80
C ILE A 265 -10.39 -4.25 -13.05
N ALA A 266 -10.14 -5.10 -12.06
CA ALA A 266 -11.17 -5.73 -11.26
C ALA A 266 -12.08 -4.69 -10.59
N MET A 267 -11.48 -3.66 -9.97
CA MET A 267 -12.23 -2.57 -9.34
C MET A 267 -12.99 -1.72 -10.37
N THR A 268 -12.41 -1.49 -11.53
CA THR A 268 -13.06 -0.76 -12.64
C THR A 268 -14.27 -1.53 -13.16
N LEU A 269 -14.13 -2.83 -13.41
CA LEU A 269 -15.21 -3.70 -13.84
C LEU A 269 -16.37 -3.70 -12.83
N LEU A 270 -16.06 -3.88 -11.54
CA LEU A 270 -17.06 -3.84 -10.47
C LEU A 270 -17.79 -2.49 -10.45
N THR A 271 -17.04 -1.39 -10.54
CA THR A 271 -17.62 -0.05 -10.41
C THR A 271 -18.45 0.34 -11.63
N TYR A 272 -17.91 0.19 -12.83
CA TYR A 272 -18.56 0.73 -14.05
C TYR A 272 -19.53 -0.23 -14.70
N TYR A 273 -19.20 -1.51 -14.77
CA TYR A 273 -20.09 -2.49 -15.41
C TYR A 273 -21.23 -2.91 -14.49
N TYR A 274 -20.92 -3.40 -13.28
CA TYR A 274 -21.95 -3.93 -12.37
C TYR A 274 -22.64 -2.84 -11.54
N CYS A 275 -21.90 -1.84 -11.05
CA CYS A 275 -22.42 -0.79 -10.16
C CYS A 275 -22.76 0.52 -10.88
N LYS A 276 -22.77 0.57 -12.22
CA LYS A 276 -23.15 1.75 -13.02
C LYS A 276 -22.43 3.04 -12.61
N GLY A 277 -21.17 2.95 -12.31
CA GLY A 277 -20.31 4.09 -11.89
C GLY A 277 -20.40 4.45 -10.41
N ASN A 278 -21.23 3.79 -9.62
CA ASN A 278 -21.36 4.07 -8.18
C ASN A 278 -21.41 2.77 -7.36
N LEU A 279 -20.37 2.49 -6.58
CA LEU A 279 -20.30 1.29 -5.73
C LEU A 279 -21.43 1.18 -4.71
N THR A 280 -22.05 2.31 -4.29
CA THR A 280 -23.20 2.28 -3.38
C THR A 280 -24.43 1.64 -4.04
N TYR A 281 -24.48 1.59 -5.37
CA TYR A 281 -25.54 0.90 -6.12
C TYR A 281 -25.58 -0.60 -5.80
N ALA A 282 -24.45 -1.20 -5.44
CA ALA A 282 -24.41 -2.60 -4.99
C ALA A 282 -25.31 -2.86 -3.77
N PHE A 283 -25.46 -1.88 -2.89
CA PHE A 283 -26.31 -2.03 -1.69
C PHE A 283 -27.81 -1.81 -1.97
N THR A 284 -28.17 -1.37 -3.16
CA THR A 284 -29.58 -1.12 -3.53
C THR A 284 -30.26 -2.34 -4.14
N LYS A 285 -29.49 -3.32 -4.65
CA LYS A 285 -30.00 -4.54 -5.29
C LYS A 285 -29.24 -5.77 -4.84
N LEU A 286 -29.97 -6.78 -4.35
CA LEU A 286 -29.38 -8.00 -3.79
C LEU A 286 -28.54 -8.76 -4.83
N ASP A 287 -28.98 -8.84 -6.08
CA ASP A 287 -28.29 -9.56 -7.17
C ASP A 287 -26.91 -8.94 -7.42
N ILE A 288 -26.84 -7.60 -7.48
CA ILE A 288 -25.58 -6.88 -7.70
C ILE A 288 -24.66 -7.00 -6.48
N PHE A 289 -25.23 -6.94 -5.28
CA PHE A 289 -24.48 -7.17 -4.05
C PHE A 289 -23.83 -8.55 -4.03
N ILE A 290 -24.56 -9.60 -4.43
CA ILE A 290 -24.05 -10.98 -4.52
C ILE A 290 -22.92 -11.06 -5.56
N ILE A 291 -23.06 -10.44 -6.73
CA ILE A 291 -22.01 -10.40 -7.76
C ILE A 291 -20.74 -9.74 -7.21
N VAL A 292 -20.86 -8.56 -6.61
CA VAL A 292 -19.73 -7.84 -6.01
C VAL A 292 -19.10 -8.68 -4.91
N LEU A 293 -19.88 -9.35 -4.08
CA LEU A 293 -19.40 -10.21 -3.01
C LEU A 293 -18.60 -11.42 -3.55
N ILE A 294 -19.05 -12.04 -4.64
CA ILE A 294 -18.35 -13.17 -5.27
C ILE A 294 -17.04 -12.70 -5.90
N LEU A 295 -17.03 -11.62 -6.65
CA LEU A 295 -15.85 -11.15 -7.37
C LEU A 295 -14.81 -10.52 -6.43
N ALA A 296 -15.21 -9.52 -5.65
CA ALA A 296 -14.32 -8.89 -4.67
C ALA A 296 -13.94 -9.87 -3.56
N GLY A 297 -14.91 -10.68 -3.09
CA GLY A 297 -14.67 -11.71 -2.10
C GLY A 297 -13.67 -12.74 -2.60
N GLY A 298 -13.80 -13.23 -3.83
CA GLY A 298 -12.82 -14.13 -4.45
C GLY A 298 -11.42 -13.55 -4.41
N LEU A 299 -11.25 -12.32 -4.88
CA LEU A 299 -9.96 -11.62 -4.90
C LEU A 299 -9.33 -11.49 -3.49
N PHE A 300 -10.09 -10.97 -2.53
CA PHE A 300 -9.58 -10.74 -1.17
C PHE A 300 -9.35 -12.04 -0.40
N ILE A 301 -10.26 -13.03 -0.52
CA ILE A 301 -10.08 -14.34 0.11
C ILE A 301 -8.83 -15.03 -0.44
N GLY A 302 -8.63 -15.02 -1.76
CA GLY A 302 -7.42 -15.56 -2.39
C GLY A 302 -6.15 -14.89 -1.86
N GLN A 303 -6.17 -13.57 -1.74
CA GLN A 303 -5.06 -12.80 -1.17
C GLN A 303 -4.75 -13.21 0.28
N PHE A 304 -5.76 -13.26 1.14
CA PHE A 304 -5.56 -13.63 2.55
C PHE A 304 -5.11 -15.09 2.72
N VAL A 305 -5.71 -16.01 1.97
CA VAL A 305 -5.34 -17.43 1.99
C VAL A 305 -3.86 -17.59 1.61
N SER A 306 -3.42 -16.99 0.50
CA SER A 306 -2.02 -17.10 0.07
C SER A 306 -1.04 -16.47 1.07
N MET A 307 -1.40 -15.33 1.67
CA MET A 307 -0.59 -14.72 2.72
C MET A 307 -0.46 -15.64 3.94
N ALA A 308 -1.55 -16.27 4.36
CA ALA A 308 -1.56 -17.16 5.53
C ALA A 308 -0.77 -18.46 5.31
N ILE A 309 -0.85 -19.05 4.12
CA ILE A 309 -0.14 -20.32 3.82
C ILE A 309 1.32 -20.12 3.40
N SER A 310 1.72 -18.92 2.98
CA SER A 310 3.08 -18.63 2.50
C SER A 310 4.18 -19.09 3.49
N PRO A 311 4.12 -18.79 4.80
CA PRO A 311 5.14 -19.23 5.74
C PRO A 311 5.25 -20.75 5.86
N ALA A 312 4.12 -21.47 5.75
CA ALA A 312 4.11 -22.92 5.78
C ALA A 312 4.74 -23.53 4.51
N LEU A 313 4.47 -22.94 3.36
CA LEU A 313 5.09 -23.37 2.10
C LEU A 313 6.59 -23.08 2.07
N MET A 314 7.04 -21.93 2.57
CA MET A 314 8.45 -21.55 2.65
C MET A 314 9.27 -22.41 3.64
N LYS A 315 8.63 -23.10 4.59
CA LYS A 315 9.31 -24.11 5.41
C LYS A 315 9.63 -25.40 4.64
N LYS A 316 8.81 -25.72 3.64
CA LYS A 316 8.96 -26.97 2.86
C LYS A 316 9.70 -26.77 1.57
N TYR A 317 9.58 -25.58 0.96
CA TYR A 317 10.14 -25.25 -0.33
C TYR A 317 10.95 -23.94 -0.22
N GLU A 318 11.95 -23.79 -1.09
CA GLU A 318 12.69 -22.53 -1.23
C GLU A 318 11.76 -21.35 -1.54
N THR A 319 11.98 -20.21 -0.90
CA THR A 319 11.17 -18.99 -1.08
C THR A 319 10.99 -18.61 -2.55
N LYS A 320 12.04 -18.78 -3.37
CA LYS A 320 11.98 -18.55 -4.82
C LYS A 320 10.99 -19.45 -5.54
N LYS A 321 10.91 -20.74 -5.17
CA LYS A 321 9.95 -21.68 -5.78
C LYS A 321 8.52 -21.30 -5.43
N VAL A 322 8.28 -20.92 -4.17
CA VAL A 322 6.97 -20.45 -3.69
C VAL A 322 6.57 -19.15 -4.40
N TYR A 323 7.50 -18.21 -4.56
CA TYR A 323 7.31 -16.98 -5.34
C TYR A 323 6.89 -17.27 -6.78
N ASN A 324 7.61 -18.18 -7.46
CA ASN A 324 7.31 -18.55 -8.85
C ASN A 324 5.95 -19.26 -8.97
N LEU A 325 5.59 -20.10 -7.99
CA LEU A 325 4.29 -20.79 -7.93
C LEU A 325 3.14 -19.75 -7.90
N PHE A 326 3.19 -18.80 -6.96
CA PHE A 326 2.16 -17.78 -6.85
C PHE A 326 2.13 -16.84 -8.07
N SER A 327 3.30 -16.49 -8.63
CA SER A 327 3.38 -15.66 -9.83
C SER A 327 2.78 -16.39 -11.04
N GLY A 328 3.08 -17.68 -11.20
CA GLY A 328 2.53 -18.52 -12.27
C GLY A 328 1.02 -18.70 -12.15
N LEU A 329 0.53 -18.97 -10.93
CA LEU A 329 -0.91 -19.09 -10.67
C LEU A 329 -1.68 -17.79 -11.05
N SER A 330 -1.12 -16.66 -10.68
CA SER A 330 -1.72 -15.35 -11.04
C SER A 330 -1.68 -15.09 -12.54
N ALA A 331 -0.57 -15.41 -13.21
CA ALA A 331 -0.44 -15.24 -14.66
C ALA A 331 -1.43 -16.13 -15.44
N VAL A 332 -1.60 -17.38 -15.00
CA VAL A 332 -2.58 -18.30 -15.61
C VAL A 332 -4.00 -17.78 -15.39
N ALA A 333 -4.34 -17.37 -14.17
CA ALA A 333 -5.65 -16.80 -13.86
C ALA A 333 -5.93 -15.56 -14.72
N PHE A 334 -4.92 -14.70 -14.93
CA PHE A 334 -5.04 -13.52 -15.78
C PHE A 334 -5.32 -13.85 -17.25
N VAL A 335 -4.55 -14.79 -17.82
CA VAL A 335 -4.75 -15.23 -19.21
C VAL A 335 -6.13 -15.86 -19.39
N LEU A 336 -6.55 -16.70 -18.44
CA LEU A 336 -7.88 -17.33 -18.49
C LEU A 336 -8.99 -16.28 -18.38
N LEU A 337 -8.83 -15.27 -17.55
CA LEU A 337 -9.78 -14.17 -17.41
C LEU A 337 -9.91 -13.39 -18.73
N PHE A 338 -8.79 -13.10 -19.38
CA PHE A 338 -8.78 -12.48 -20.71
C PHE A 338 -9.50 -13.35 -21.75
N VAL A 339 -9.29 -14.66 -21.76
CA VAL A 339 -9.97 -15.61 -22.66
C VAL A 339 -11.49 -15.63 -22.37
N VAL A 340 -11.89 -15.64 -21.10
CA VAL A 340 -13.32 -15.59 -20.71
C VAL A 340 -13.98 -14.33 -21.26
N TYR A 341 -13.33 -13.16 -21.16
CA TYR A 341 -13.87 -11.92 -21.71
C TYR A 341 -13.92 -11.88 -23.23
N LEU A 342 -13.01 -12.58 -23.93
CA LEU A 342 -13.06 -12.68 -25.40
C LEU A 342 -14.25 -13.51 -25.91
N ILE A 343 -14.62 -14.55 -25.16
CA ILE A 343 -15.71 -15.47 -25.56
C ILE A 343 -17.03 -15.18 -24.83
N ALA A 344 -17.01 -14.28 -23.85
CA ALA A 344 -18.19 -13.95 -23.07
C ALA A 344 -19.26 -13.27 -23.93
N PRO A 345 -20.54 -13.56 -23.70
CA PRO A 345 -21.63 -12.78 -24.27
C PRO A 345 -21.60 -11.35 -23.69
N THR A 346 -22.34 -10.46 -24.33
CA THR A 346 -22.47 -9.05 -23.89
C THR A 346 -23.00 -8.88 -22.47
N ASP A 347 -23.65 -9.92 -21.91
CA ASP A 347 -24.17 -9.92 -20.54
C ASP A 347 -23.31 -10.82 -19.63
N LEU A 348 -22.42 -10.19 -18.87
CA LEU A 348 -21.55 -10.82 -17.87
C LEU A 348 -22.26 -11.09 -16.53
N SER A 349 -23.52 -10.64 -16.36
CA SER A 349 -24.26 -10.82 -15.10
C SER A 349 -24.84 -12.21 -14.92
N LYS A 350 -24.73 -13.09 -15.93
CA LYS A 350 -25.14 -14.49 -15.80
C LYS A 350 -24.33 -15.20 -14.73
N ILE A 351 -25.00 -15.86 -13.79
CA ILE A 351 -24.39 -16.47 -12.62
C ILE A 351 -23.21 -17.41 -12.94
N GLY A 352 -23.26 -18.12 -14.06
CA GLY A 352 -22.17 -19.00 -14.49
C GLY A 352 -20.86 -18.24 -14.78
N PHE A 353 -20.93 -17.08 -15.45
CA PHE A 353 -19.76 -16.22 -15.70
C PHE A 353 -19.27 -15.58 -14.40
N VAL A 354 -20.18 -15.10 -13.56
CA VAL A 354 -19.83 -14.50 -12.25
C VAL A 354 -19.06 -15.49 -11.37
N VAL A 355 -19.46 -16.76 -11.35
CA VAL A 355 -18.77 -17.79 -10.57
C VAL A 355 -17.38 -18.09 -11.17
N ILE A 356 -17.26 -18.21 -12.49
CA ILE A 356 -15.97 -18.42 -13.17
C ILE A 356 -15.02 -17.25 -12.88
N ASP A 357 -15.50 -16.02 -13.05
CA ASP A 357 -14.73 -14.82 -12.75
C ASP A 357 -14.32 -14.77 -11.28
N GLY A 358 -15.20 -15.12 -10.34
CA GLY A 358 -14.90 -15.22 -8.93
C GLY A 358 -13.76 -16.19 -8.61
N ILE A 359 -13.73 -17.35 -9.26
CA ILE A 359 -12.65 -18.35 -9.15
C ILE A 359 -11.34 -17.79 -9.72
N LEU A 360 -11.40 -17.13 -10.87
CA LEU A 360 -10.23 -16.52 -11.51
C LEU A 360 -9.68 -15.34 -10.69
N PHE A 361 -10.56 -14.51 -10.13
CA PHE A 361 -10.17 -13.47 -9.19
C PHE A 361 -9.55 -14.03 -7.89
N PHE A 362 -10.05 -15.16 -7.39
CA PHE A 362 -9.41 -15.87 -6.28
C PHE A 362 -7.98 -16.29 -6.64
N GLY A 363 -7.75 -16.89 -7.80
CA GLY A 363 -6.42 -17.26 -8.29
C GLY A 363 -5.49 -16.04 -8.42
N THR A 364 -5.99 -14.93 -8.95
CA THR A 364 -5.27 -13.67 -9.06
C THR A 364 -4.92 -13.10 -7.68
N GLY A 365 -5.88 -13.11 -6.76
CA GLY A 365 -5.69 -12.71 -5.36
C GLY A 365 -4.61 -13.53 -4.67
N MET A 366 -4.64 -14.87 -4.85
CA MET A 366 -3.57 -15.75 -4.34
C MET A 366 -2.19 -15.35 -4.86
N GLY A 367 -2.08 -15.05 -6.15
CA GLY A 367 -0.84 -14.57 -6.71
C GLY A 367 -0.37 -13.26 -6.07
N PHE A 368 -1.27 -12.28 -5.98
CA PHE A 368 -0.93 -10.97 -5.42
C PHE A 368 -0.47 -11.07 -3.95
N GLY A 369 -1.24 -11.75 -3.09
CA GLY A 369 -0.92 -11.89 -1.67
C GLY A 369 0.35 -12.68 -1.42
N GLY A 370 0.48 -13.87 -2.01
CA GLY A 370 1.62 -14.77 -1.79
C GLY A 370 2.93 -14.17 -2.29
N VAL A 371 2.91 -13.53 -3.45
CA VAL A 371 4.11 -12.88 -4.00
C VAL A 371 4.57 -11.71 -3.14
N ASN A 372 3.65 -10.91 -2.58
CA ASN A 372 4.02 -9.80 -1.70
C ASN A 372 4.72 -10.28 -0.42
N VAL A 373 4.27 -11.40 0.16
CA VAL A 373 4.93 -12.03 1.32
C VAL A 373 6.31 -12.56 0.93
N CYS A 374 6.39 -13.38 -0.13
CA CYS A 374 7.65 -13.97 -0.58
C CYS A 374 8.69 -12.90 -0.95
N GLN A 375 8.27 -11.83 -1.63
CA GLN A 375 9.16 -10.71 -2.00
C GLN A 375 9.75 -10.05 -0.75
N SER A 376 8.94 -9.78 0.27
CA SER A 376 9.42 -9.16 1.52
C SER A 376 10.39 -10.08 2.27
N VAL A 377 10.14 -11.39 2.28
CA VAL A 377 11.06 -12.38 2.86
C VAL A 377 12.38 -12.41 2.10
N MET A 378 12.34 -12.52 0.76
CA MET A 378 13.56 -12.50 -0.07
C MET A 378 14.38 -11.22 0.09
N ILE A 379 13.74 -10.06 0.32
CA ILE A 379 14.44 -8.81 0.61
C ILE A 379 15.17 -8.92 1.96
N SER A 380 14.52 -9.47 2.98
CA SER A 380 15.17 -9.72 4.26
C SER A 380 16.35 -10.69 4.14
N ASP A 381 16.22 -11.73 3.33
CA ASP A 381 17.31 -12.68 3.06
C ASP A 381 18.48 -12.01 2.32
N CYS A 382 18.21 -11.02 1.45
CA CYS A 382 19.26 -10.23 0.81
C CYS A 382 20.00 -9.32 1.80
N ILE A 383 19.33 -8.84 2.86
CA ILE A 383 19.97 -8.07 3.93
C ILE A 383 20.98 -8.95 4.67
N ASP A 384 20.57 -10.15 5.06
CA ASP A 384 21.45 -11.12 5.74
C ASP A 384 22.60 -11.57 4.83
N TYR A 385 22.33 -11.77 3.53
CA TYR A 385 23.37 -12.08 2.52
C TYR A 385 24.42 -10.98 2.43
N GLU A 386 24.02 -9.72 2.39
CA GLU A 386 24.94 -8.58 2.29
C GLU A 386 25.75 -8.39 3.59
N GLU A 387 25.10 -8.59 4.74
CA GLU A 387 25.79 -8.56 6.05
C GLU A 387 26.86 -9.64 6.14
N TYR A 388 26.54 -10.86 5.70
CA TYR A 388 27.50 -11.97 5.74
C TYR A 388 28.72 -11.75 4.83
N HIS A 389 28.51 -11.17 3.62
CA HIS A 389 29.61 -11.00 2.65
C HIS A 389 30.42 -9.73 2.84
N ASN A 390 29.78 -8.65 3.26
CA ASN A 390 30.37 -7.30 3.28
C ASN A 390 30.34 -6.64 4.66
N GLY A 391 29.86 -7.31 5.72
CA GLY A 391 29.77 -6.74 7.06
C GLY A 391 28.80 -5.55 7.20
N TYR A 392 28.08 -5.24 6.13
CA TYR A 392 27.14 -4.12 6.08
C TYR A 392 25.69 -4.59 6.01
N ARG A 393 24.82 -4.06 6.89
CA ARG A 393 23.42 -4.42 6.98
C ARG A 393 22.51 -3.32 6.42
N PRO A 394 22.03 -3.46 5.16
CA PRO A 394 21.29 -2.43 4.44
C PRO A 394 19.76 -2.55 4.64
N ASP A 395 19.27 -2.52 5.88
CA ASP A 395 17.84 -2.71 6.17
C ASP A 395 16.99 -1.63 5.50
N GLY A 396 17.34 -0.35 5.65
CA GLY A 396 16.58 0.77 5.13
C GLY A 396 16.61 0.83 3.60
N ILE A 397 17.80 0.75 2.99
CA ILE A 397 17.94 0.88 1.53
C ILE A 397 17.28 -0.26 0.76
N PHE A 398 17.30 -1.50 1.29
CA PHE A 398 16.68 -2.63 0.61
C PHE A 398 15.14 -2.60 0.74
N PHE A 399 14.61 -2.23 1.91
CA PHE A 399 13.16 -2.02 2.03
C PHE A 399 12.67 -0.78 1.29
N SER A 400 13.49 0.25 1.09
CA SER A 400 13.14 1.36 0.19
C SER A 400 12.98 0.90 -1.26
N GLY A 401 13.78 -0.07 -1.68
CA GLY A 401 13.61 -0.72 -2.99
C GLY A 401 12.27 -1.45 -3.11
N GLN A 402 11.76 -2.07 -2.04
CA GLN A 402 10.41 -2.64 -2.03
C GLN A 402 9.34 -1.56 -2.19
N SER A 403 9.46 -0.46 -1.45
CA SER A 403 8.55 0.69 -1.58
C SER A 403 8.56 1.23 -3.02
N PHE A 404 9.74 1.42 -3.61
CA PHE A 404 9.91 1.82 -5.00
C PHE A 404 9.18 0.90 -5.99
N ILE A 405 9.37 -0.44 -5.88
CA ILE A 405 8.67 -1.42 -6.74
C ILE A 405 7.15 -1.23 -6.64
N THR A 406 6.62 -1.12 -5.41
CA THR A 406 5.18 -1.01 -5.17
C THR A 406 4.61 0.27 -5.77
N LYS A 407 5.24 1.41 -5.51
CA LYS A 407 4.80 2.72 -6.02
C LYS A 407 4.93 2.84 -7.53
N PHE A 408 6.03 2.33 -8.11
CA PHE A 408 6.26 2.31 -9.55
C PHE A 408 5.23 1.43 -10.26
N SER A 409 4.96 0.24 -9.74
CA SER A 409 3.94 -0.66 -10.29
C SER A 409 2.55 -0.04 -10.23
N ALA A 410 2.19 0.62 -9.14
CA ALA A 410 0.93 1.34 -9.01
C ALA A 410 0.83 2.52 -10.01
N GLY A 411 1.92 3.26 -10.21
CA GLY A 411 1.99 4.37 -11.16
C GLY A 411 1.78 3.92 -12.60
N ILE A 412 2.50 2.88 -13.04
CA ILE A 412 2.33 2.29 -14.37
C ILE A 412 0.91 1.78 -14.56
N SER A 413 0.37 1.06 -13.58
CA SER A 413 -0.98 0.50 -13.66
C SER A 413 -2.05 1.59 -13.78
N SER A 414 -1.90 2.70 -13.07
CA SER A 414 -2.83 3.82 -13.15
C SER A 414 -2.77 4.54 -14.51
N LEU A 415 -1.58 4.65 -15.12
CA LEU A 415 -1.42 5.21 -16.47
C LEU A 415 -2.12 4.33 -17.52
N PHE A 416 -1.91 3.02 -17.48
CA PHE A 416 -2.60 2.09 -18.39
C PHE A 416 -4.11 2.14 -18.20
N GLN A 417 -4.60 2.14 -16.95
CA GLN A 417 -6.02 2.25 -16.66
C GLN A 417 -6.62 3.55 -17.24
N ALA A 418 -5.94 4.68 -17.07
CA ALA A 418 -6.41 5.95 -17.63
C ALA A 418 -6.49 5.91 -19.16
N MET A 419 -5.53 5.30 -19.85
CA MET A 419 -5.54 5.15 -21.32
C MET A 419 -6.72 4.32 -21.81
N PHE A 420 -7.12 3.27 -21.06
CA PHE A 420 -8.27 2.44 -21.43
C PHE A 420 -9.64 3.10 -21.14
N LEU A 421 -9.71 3.98 -20.14
CA LEU A 421 -10.96 4.66 -19.78
C LEU A 421 -11.26 5.91 -20.63
N THR A 422 -10.26 6.41 -21.39
CA THR A 422 -10.42 7.58 -22.27
C THR A 422 -10.81 7.21 -23.71
N GLN A 423 -10.88 5.93 -24.04
CA GLN A 423 -11.41 5.40 -25.31
C GLN A 423 -12.89 4.97 -25.14
#